data_b37b307475c1b2f5963a53bd69c6b08c
#
_entry.id   b37b307475c1b2f5963a53bd69c6b08c
#
_cell.length_a   1.000
_cell.length_b   1.000
_cell.length_c   1.000
_cell.angle_alpha   90.00
_cell.angle_beta   90.00
_cell.angle_gamma   90.00
#
_symmetry.space_group_name_H-M   'P 1'
#
loop_
_entity.id
_entity.type
_entity.pdbx_description
1 polymer ?
#
loop_
_entity_poly.entity_id
_entity_poly.type
_entity_poly.pdbx_seq_one_letter_code
_entity_poly.pdbx_strand_id
1 'polypeptide(L)'
;MTNRPSKNLNRIFSFGNKVHTGLLRMSSGKFANKAANLPILLITTIGRQSGKLYTNPVVYLKEGENYLVSASAGGMDWHPDWYLNLLKRPEAKIEIGEMIFDATAIIVEGEERNKLYGKFIAASSNFIKYEKNTSRVIPVIRLVRKGK
;
A
#
# COMPACT_ATOMS: atom_id res chain seq x y z
N MET A 1 6.45 -2.49 26.12
CA MET A 1 6.11 -3.86 25.66
C MET A 1 6.63 -4.04 24.25
N THR A 2 7.70 -4.76 24.11
CA THR A 2 8.19 -5.16 22.79
C THR A 2 7.27 -6.25 22.23
N ASN A 3 6.34 -5.85 21.36
CA ASN A 3 5.60 -6.82 20.58
C ASN A 3 6.56 -7.47 19.60
N ARG A 4 7.18 -8.56 20.03
CA ARG A 4 7.80 -9.45 19.04
C ARG A 4 6.69 -9.97 18.14
N PRO A 5 6.81 -9.81 16.82
CA PRO A 5 5.85 -10.47 15.93
C PRO A 5 5.85 -11.96 16.29
N SER A 6 4.70 -12.47 16.64
CA SER A 6 4.59 -13.88 16.99
C SER A 6 5.05 -14.71 15.80
N LYS A 7 5.65 -15.86 16.08
CA LYS A 7 6.05 -16.83 15.04
C LYS A 7 4.87 -17.17 14.11
N ASN A 8 3.65 -16.94 14.57
CA ASN A 8 2.43 -17.15 13.83
C ASN A 8 2.22 -16.12 12.70
N LEU A 9 2.75 -14.90 12.85
CA LEU A 9 2.63 -13.87 11.83
C LEU A 9 3.35 -14.28 10.54
N ASN A 10 4.57 -14.79 10.67
CA ASN A 10 5.33 -15.28 9.52
C ASN A 10 4.65 -16.45 8.83
N ARG A 11 3.98 -17.32 9.58
CA ARG A 11 3.19 -18.41 9.03
C ARG A 11 1.96 -17.91 8.27
N ILE A 12 1.27 -16.91 8.81
CA ILE A 12 0.08 -16.33 8.19
C ILE A 12 0.49 -15.65 6.87
N PHE A 13 1.56 -14.85 6.86
CA PHE A 13 2.04 -14.23 5.64
C PHE A 13 2.53 -15.25 4.61
N SER A 14 3.21 -16.31 5.05
CA SER A 14 3.69 -17.34 4.12
C SER A 14 2.55 -18.15 3.51
N PHE A 15 1.47 -18.41 4.25
CA PHE A 15 0.28 -19.10 3.73
C PHE A 15 -0.46 -18.23 2.70
N GLY A 16 -0.58 -16.92 2.96
CA GLY A 16 -1.21 -15.98 2.03
C GLY A 16 -0.50 -15.85 0.69
N ASN A 17 0.81 -16.10 0.62
CA ASN A 17 1.61 -15.95 -0.61
C ASN A 17 1.08 -16.74 -1.79
N LYS A 18 0.65 -17.97 -1.59
CA LYS A 18 0.22 -18.86 -2.68
C LYS A 18 -1.07 -18.40 -3.34
N VAL A 19 -1.97 -17.81 -2.56
CA VAL A 19 -3.27 -17.32 -3.07
C VAL A 19 -3.09 -15.99 -3.78
N HIS A 20 -2.30 -15.08 -3.23
CA HIS A 20 -2.14 -13.71 -3.75
C HIS A 20 -1.35 -13.66 -5.06
N THR A 21 -0.34 -14.49 -5.22
CA THR A 21 0.42 -14.58 -6.47
C THR A 21 -0.48 -14.97 -7.65
N GLY A 22 -1.42 -15.88 -7.44
CA GLY A 22 -2.40 -16.24 -8.45
C GLY A 22 -3.31 -15.09 -8.85
N LEU A 23 -3.83 -14.35 -7.87
CA LEU A 23 -4.68 -13.18 -8.10
C LEU A 23 -3.95 -12.08 -8.86
N LEU A 24 -2.70 -11.80 -8.50
CA LEU A 24 -1.89 -10.79 -9.18
C LEU A 24 -1.66 -11.16 -10.65
N ARG A 25 -1.34 -12.41 -10.94
CA ARG A 25 -1.14 -12.89 -12.32
C ARG A 25 -2.41 -12.81 -13.15
N MET A 26 -3.56 -13.08 -12.56
CA MET A 26 -4.85 -12.99 -13.24
C MET A 26 -5.29 -11.57 -13.53
N SER A 27 -4.93 -10.62 -12.65
CA SER A 27 -5.45 -9.25 -12.70
C SER A 27 -4.44 -8.21 -13.16
N SER A 28 -3.15 -8.52 -13.21
CA SER A 28 -2.08 -7.54 -13.43
C SER A 28 -2.26 -6.69 -14.72
N GLY A 29 -2.67 -7.31 -15.82
CA GLY A 29 -2.89 -6.60 -17.07
C GLY A 29 -4.12 -5.70 -17.07
N LYS A 30 -5.18 -6.10 -16.38
CA LYS A 30 -6.44 -5.35 -16.34
C LYS A 30 -6.39 -4.18 -15.36
N PHE A 31 -5.80 -4.37 -14.20
CA PHE A 31 -5.69 -3.32 -13.18
C PHE A 31 -4.70 -2.23 -13.60
N ALA A 32 -3.59 -2.58 -14.22
CA ALA A 32 -2.62 -1.61 -14.72
C ALA A 32 -3.24 -0.63 -15.71
N ASN A 33 -4.19 -1.08 -16.53
CA ASN A 33 -4.87 -0.25 -17.53
C ASN A 33 -5.96 0.64 -16.93
N LYS A 34 -6.50 0.31 -15.75
CA LYS A 34 -7.61 1.04 -15.12
C LYS A 34 -7.19 2.03 -14.05
N ALA A 35 -6.00 1.89 -13.50
CA ALA A 35 -5.55 2.68 -12.37
C ALA A 35 -4.61 3.81 -12.82
N ALA A 36 -5.12 4.75 -13.62
CA ALA A 36 -4.44 5.98 -13.98
C ALA A 36 -3.10 5.78 -14.72
N ASN A 37 -2.93 4.65 -15.42
CA ASN A 37 -1.69 4.26 -16.12
C ASN A 37 -0.46 4.12 -15.22
N LEU A 38 -0.66 3.95 -13.93
CA LEU A 38 0.42 3.73 -12.97
C LEU A 38 0.56 2.24 -12.63
N PRO A 39 1.77 1.82 -12.27
CA PRO A 39 1.98 0.45 -11.86
C PRO A 39 1.24 0.13 -10.56
N ILE A 40 0.85 -1.10 -10.39
CA ILE A 40 0.06 -1.58 -9.25
C ILE A 40 0.86 -2.64 -8.48
N LEU A 41 0.83 -2.53 -7.16
CA LEU A 41 1.27 -3.58 -6.27
C LEU A 41 0.07 -4.16 -5.51
N LEU A 42 0.23 -5.35 -4.98
CA LEU A 42 -0.68 -5.89 -3.96
C LEU A 42 -0.08 -5.65 -2.59
N ILE A 43 -0.85 -5.03 -1.72
CA ILE A 43 -0.47 -4.83 -0.33
C ILE A 43 -1.34 -5.70 0.57
N THR A 44 -0.71 -6.53 1.37
CA THR A 44 -1.39 -7.37 2.35
C THR A 44 -1.11 -6.83 3.74
N THR A 45 -2.17 -6.49 4.45
CA THR A 45 -2.10 -5.94 5.81
C THR A 45 -2.85 -6.83 6.79
N ILE A 46 -2.60 -6.63 8.08
CA ILE A 46 -3.25 -7.37 9.15
C ILE A 46 -4.43 -6.54 9.64
N GLY A 47 -5.62 -7.10 9.57
CA GLY A 47 -6.82 -6.43 10.04
C GLY A 47 -6.68 -5.97 11.49
N ARG A 48 -6.91 -4.69 11.73
CA ARG A 48 -6.71 -4.06 13.05
C ARG A 48 -7.63 -4.58 14.14
N GLN A 49 -8.76 -5.15 13.76
CA GLN A 49 -9.73 -5.73 14.68
C GLN A 49 -9.71 -7.25 14.65
N SER A 50 -9.71 -7.85 13.46
CA SER A 50 -9.86 -9.30 13.31
C SER A 50 -8.54 -10.06 13.36
N GLY A 51 -7.41 -9.41 13.05
CA GLY A 51 -6.12 -10.08 12.87
C GLY A 51 -6.02 -10.88 11.57
N LYS A 52 -7.06 -10.84 10.74
CA LYS A 52 -7.06 -11.52 9.43
C LYS A 52 -6.23 -10.74 8.43
N LEU A 53 -5.78 -11.43 7.38
CA LEU A 53 -5.05 -10.80 6.30
C LEU A 53 -6.02 -10.28 5.23
N TYR A 54 -5.74 -9.05 4.78
CA TYR A 54 -6.49 -8.41 3.70
C TYR A 54 -5.51 -7.92 2.64
N THR A 55 -5.84 -8.19 1.38
CA THR A 55 -5.01 -7.82 0.24
C THR A 55 -5.76 -6.86 -0.66
N ASN A 56 -5.10 -5.77 -1.03
CA ASN A 56 -5.66 -4.74 -1.89
C ASN A 56 -4.68 -4.36 -2.99
N PRO A 57 -5.17 -4.12 -4.22
CA PRO A 57 -4.36 -3.50 -5.26
C PRO A 57 -4.23 -2.00 -5.00
N VAL A 58 -3.01 -1.48 -5.12
CA VAL A 58 -2.72 -0.06 -4.89
C VAL A 58 -1.70 0.41 -5.92
N VAL A 59 -1.92 1.58 -6.50
CA VAL A 59 -0.93 2.19 -7.39
C VAL A 59 0.29 2.61 -6.57
N TYR A 60 1.46 2.50 -7.18
CA TYR A 60 2.68 2.90 -6.50
C TYR A 60 3.61 3.70 -7.41
N LEU A 61 4.50 4.44 -6.78
CA LEU A 61 5.64 5.07 -7.42
C LEU A 61 6.92 4.54 -6.76
N LYS A 62 7.96 4.40 -7.54
CA LYS A 62 9.25 3.99 -6.99
C LYS A 62 10.03 5.20 -6.50
N GLU A 63 10.66 5.08 -5.32
CA GLU A 63 11.54 6.09 -4.75
C GLU A 63 12.85 5.39 -4.33
N GLY A 64 13.84 5.39 -5.20
CA GLY A 64 15.06 4.63 -4.95
C GLY A 64 14.74 3.13 -4.77
N GLU A 65 15.07 2.58 -3.62
CA GLU A 65 14.75 1.20 -3.26
C GLU A 65 13.41 1.07 -2.55
N ASN A 66 12.77 2.19 -2.22
CA ASN A 66 11.48 2.22 -1.54
C ASN A 66 10.32 2.36 -2.52
N TYR A 67 9.12 2.16 -2.02
CA TYR A 67 7.89 2.30 -2.80
C TYR A 67 6.96 3.28 -2.09
N LEU A 68 6.34 4.15 -2.88
CA LEU A 68 5.36 5.11 -2.36
C LEU A 68 3.97 4.68 -2.77
N VAL A 69 3.04 4.70 -1.83
CA VAL A 69 1.62 4.49 -2.09
C VAL A 69 0.81 5.64 -1.49
N SER A 70 -0.33 5.91 -2.08
CA SER A 70 -1.24 6.96 -1.62
C SER A 70 -2.55 6.33 -1.17
N ALA A 71 -2.99 6.67 0.04
CA ALA A 71 -4.25 6.18 0.59
C ALA A 71 -5.42 7.05 0.13
N SER A 72 -5.54 7.21 -1.20
CA SER A 72 -6.50 8.11 -1.82
C SER A 72 -7.95 7.59 -1.80
N ALA A 73 -8.15 6.28 -1.79
CA ALA A 73 -9.47 5.68 -1.89
C ALA A 73 -10.34 6.32 -2.99
N GLY A 74 -9.71 6.68 -4.14
CA GLY A 74 -10.40 7.36 -5.24
C GLY A 74 -10.94 8.74 -4.89
N GLY A 75 -10.42 9.39 -3.87
CA GLY A 75 -10.89 10.71 -3.40
C GLY A 75 -12.09 10.66 -2.47
N MET A 76 -12.41 9.50 -1.92
CA MET A 76 -13.48 9.37 -0.93
C MET A 76 -13.12 10.03 0.40
N ASP A 77 -14.15 10.37 1.20
CA ASP A 77 -13.97 11.08 2.48
C ASP A 77 -13.43 10.21 3.61
N TRP A 78 -13.27 8.92 3.39
CA TRP A 78 -12.74 7.99 4.38
C TRP A 78 -11.39 7.45 3.97
N HIS A 79 -10.60 7.05 4.97
CA HIS A 79 -9.35 6.35 4.73
C HIS A 79 -9.62 4.89 4.36
N PRO A 80 -8.88 4.31 3.41
CA PRO A 80 -9.02 2.89 3.11
C PRO A 80 -8.59 2.03 4.30
N ASP A 81 -9.19 0.85 4.44
CA ASP A 81 -8.93 -0.04 5.57
C ASP A 81 -7.47 -0.47 5.68
N TRP A 82 -6.80 -0.69 4.53
CA TRP A 82 -5.39 -1.09 4.56
C TRP A 82 -4.51 -0.01 5.20
N TYR A 83 -4.83 1.26 5.02
CA TYR A 83 -4.12 2.36 5.67
C TYR A 83 -4.36 2.36 7.19
N LEU A 84 -5.61 2.21 7.60
CA LEU A 84 -5.96 2.13 9.02
C LEU A 84 -5.32 0.91 9.70
N ASN A 85 -5.22 -0.19 8.98
CA ASN A 85 -4.52 -1.39 9.46
C ASN A 85 -3.03 -1.11 9.68
N LEU A 86 -2.39 -0.38 8.76
CA LEU A 86 -0.96 -0.02 8.88
C LEU A 86 -0.70 0.95 10.04
N LEU A 87 -1.64 1.82 10.37
CA LEU A 87 -1.51 2.68 11.55
C LEU A 87 -1.37 1.87 12.82
N LYS A 88 -2.04 0.74 12.91
CA LYS A 88 -1.98 -0.13 14.09
C LYS A 88 -0.81 -1.10 14.01
N ARG A 89 -0.55 -1.66 12.84
CA ARG A 89 0.54 -2.61 12.60
C ARG A 89 1.23 -2.25 11.28
N PRO A 90 2.41 -1.63 11.35
CA PRO A 90 3.06 -1.08 10.16
C PRO A 90 3.72 -2.12 9.24
N GLU A 91 3.57 -3.39 9.53
CA GLU A 91 4.09 -4.46 8.68
C GLU A 91 3.12 -4.78 7.55
N ALA A 92 3.66 -4.93 6.36
CA ALA A 92 2.90 -5.31 5.18
C ALA A 92 3.71 -6.29 4.33
N LYS A 93 2.98 -7.11 3.58
CA LYS A 93 3.57 -7.91 2.51
C LYS A 93 3.25 -7.23 1.18
N ILE A 94 4.27 -7.11 0.35
CA ILE A 94 4.18 -6.43 -0.94
C ILE A 94 4.42 -7.45 -2.05
N GLU A 95 3.57 -7.40 -3.07
CA GLU A 95 3.72 -8.24 -4.26
C GLU A 95 3.73 -7.34 -5.50
N ILE A 96 4.81 -7.41 -6.25
CA ILE A 96 4.98 -6.66 -7.52
C ILE A 96 5.45 -7.66 -8.58
N GLY A 97 4.55 -8.05 -9.50
CA GLY A 97 4.85 -9.11 -10.44
C GLY A 97 5.16 -10.41 -9.69
N GLU A 98 6.34 -10.97 -9.93
CA GLU A 98 6.80 -12.18 -9.23
C GLU A 98 7.58 -11.89 -7.95
N MET A 99 7.86 -10.61 -7.68
CA MET A 99 8.61 -10.19 -6.50
C MET A 99 7.68 -10.12 -5.29
N ILE A 100 8.06 -10.78 -4.21
CA ILE A 100 7.33 -10.78 -2.95
C ILE A 100 8.30 -10.44 -1.83
N PHE A 101 7.96 -9.44 -1.01
CA PHE A 101 8.81 -9.05 0.11
C PHE A 101 8.00 -8.43 1.23
N ASP A 102 8.57 -8.45 2.43
CA ASP A 102 8.00 -7.76 3.59
C ASP A 102 8.51 -6.31 3.64
N ALA A 103 7.64 -5.41 4.06
CA ALA A 103 7.94 -4.00 4.16
C ALA A 103 7.44 -3.44 5.48
N THR A 104 8.08 -2.36 5.90
CA THR A 104 7.60 -1.52 7.00
C THR A 104 7.02 -0.24 6.41
N ALA A 105 5.81 0.09 6.81
CA ALA A 105 5.13 1.31 6.36
C ALA A 105 5.55 2.50 7.23
N ILE A 106 5.95 3.58 6.58
CA ILE A 106 6.25 4.86 7.23
C ILE A 106 5.24 5.86 6.71
N ILE A 107 4.45 6.44 7.60
CA ILE A 107 3.50 7.49 7.24
C ILE A 107 4.27 8.80 7.08
N VAL A 108 4.22 9.36 5.88
CA VAL A 108 4.92 10.60 5.57
C VAL A 108 4.00 11.78 5.88
N GLU A 109 4.51 12.76 6.60
CA GLU A 109 3.72 13.90 7.06
C GLU A 109 4.35 15.25 6.67
N GLY A 110 3.56 16.31 6.78
CA GLY A 110 4.02 17.69 6.60
C GLY A 110 4.47 18.03 5.19
N GLU A 111 5.51 18.82 5.07
CA GLU A 111 6.07 19.29 3.79
C GLU A 111 6.55 18.13 2.91
N GLU A 112 7.14 17.11 3.50
CA GLU A 112 7.58 15.93 2.76
C GLU A 112 6.40 15.20 2.13
N ARG A 113 5.29 15.06 2.86
CA ARG A 113 4.05 14.51 2.31
C ARG A 113 3.59 15.30 1.08
N ASN A 114 3.59 16.61 1.17
CA ASN A 114 3.14 17.47 0.07
C ASN A 114 4.03 17.30 -1.16
N LYS A 115 5.33 17.24 -0.95
CA LYS A 115 6.30 16.98 -2.01
C LYS A 115 6.07 15.64 -2.69
N LEU A 116 5.86 14.58 -1.91
CA LEU A 116 5.64 13.24 -2.43
C LEU A 116 4.28 13.10 -3.10
N TYR A 117 3.23 13.72 -2.54
CA TYR A 117 1.92 13.74 -3.20
C TYR A 117 2.00 14.45 -4.56
N GLY A 118 2.81 15.50 -4.66
CA GLY A 118 3.09 16.16 -5.93
C GLY A 118 3.65 15.24 -6.99
N LYS A 119 4.41 14.22 -6.61
CA LYS A 119 4.89 13.19 -7.55
C LYS A 119 3.76 12.35 -8.12
N PHE A 120 2.75 12.03 -7.30
CA PHE A 120 1.55 11.34 -7.79
C PHE A 120 0.76 12.22 -8.75
N ILE A 121 0.60 13.51 -8.45
CA ILE A 121 -0.06 14.47 -9.35
C ILE A 121 0.67 14.55 -10.69
N ALA A 122 2.00 14.62 -10.66
CA ALA A 122 2.81 14.68 -11.87
C ALA A 122 2.69 13.40 -12.70
N ALA A 123 2.51 12.25 -12.04
CA ALA A 123 2.36 10.97 -12.71
C ALA A 123 0.94 10.77 -13.29
N SER A 124 -0.09 11.34 -12.65
CA SER A 124 -1.47 11.26 -13.11
C SER A 124 -2.30 12.42 -12.57
N SER A 125 -2.99 13.13 -13.45
CA SER A 125 -3.89 14.23 -13.08
C SER A 125 -5.08 13.79 -12.22
N ASN A 126 -5.39 12.49 -12.17
CA ASN A 126 -6.45 11.96 -11.33
C ASN A 126 -6.21 12.29 -9.84
N PHE A 127 -4.95 12.39 -9.41
CA PHE A 127 -4.61 12.71 -8.03
C PHE A 127 -4.97 14.14 -7.65
N ILE A 128 -5.09 15.06 -8.61
CA ILE A 128 -5.63 16.40 -8.38
C ILE A 128 -7.12 16.28 -8.03
N LYS A 129 -7.86 15.48 -8.78
CA LYS A 129 -9.30 15.28 -8.56
C LYS A 129 -9.56 14.61 -7.20
N TYR A 130 -8.77 13.62 -6.85
CA TYR A 130 -8.91 12.94 -5.55
C TYR A 130 -8.76 13.91 -4.39
N GLU A 131 -7.75 14.79 -4.46
CA GLU A 131 -7.52 15.78 -3.42
C GLU A 131 -8.65 16.82 -3.33
N LYS A 132 -9.22 17.21 -4.47
CA LYS A 132 -10.34 18.16 -4.53
C LYS A 132 -11.65 17.56 -4.02
N ASN A 133 -11.84 16.26 -4.13
CA ASN A 133 -13.08 15.58 -3.77
C ASN A 133 -13.22 15.33 -2.27
N THR A 134 -12.19 15.57 -1.48
CA THR A 134 -12.22 15.33 -0.04
C THR A 134 -11.56 16.48 0.72
N SER A 135 -12.06 16.73 1.92
CA SER A 135 -11.44 17.69 2.84
C SER A 135 -10.33 17.07 3.70
N ARG A 136 -10.26 15.73 3.76
CA ARG A 136 -9.18 15.07 4.50
C ARG A 136 -7.85 15.18 3.76
N VAL A 137 -6.77 15.14 4.52
CA VAL A 137 -5.42 15.04 3.94
C VAL A 137 -5.21 13.59 3.50
N ILE A 138 -4.97 13.38 2.20
CA ILE A 138 -4.72 12.04 1.67
C ILE A 138 -3.33 11.58 2.10
N PRO A 139 -3.22 10.48 2.87
CA PRO A 139 -1.93 10.00 3.34
C PRO A 139 -1.03 9.50 2.22
N VAL A 140 0.27 9.73 2.38
CA VAL A 140 1.32 9.13 1.58
C VAL A 140 2.12 8.21 2.50
N ILE A 141 2.34 7.00 2.06
CA ILE A 141 3.03 5.98 2.83
C ILE A 141 4.29 5.54 2.06
N ARG A 142 5.41 5.55 2.75
CA ARG A 142 6.65 4.98 2.23
C ARG A 142 6.76 3.55 2.72
N LEU A 143 6.85 2.62 1.77
CA LEU A 143 7.05 1.20 2.05
C LEU A 143 8.53 0.90 1.95
N VAL A 144 9.13 0.60 3.08
CA VAL A 144 10.58 0.30 3.17
C VAL A 144 10.73 -1.21 3.27
N ARG A 145 11.41 -1.78 2.28
CA ARG A 145 11.66 -3.21 2.26
C ARG A 145 12.45 -3.61 3.51
N LYS A 146 11.97 -4.61 4.23
CA LYS A 146 12.72 -5.16 5.36
C LYS A 146 14.02 -5.77 4.84
N GLY A 147 15.09 -5.54 5.59
CA GLY A 147 16.42 -6.00 5.23
C GLY A 147 16.50 -7.46 4.86
N LYS A 148 17.44 -7.75 4.01
CA LYS A 148 17.75 -9.11 3.58
C LYS A 148 18.18 -9.97 4.76
#